data_221c989085f9866dc5adc151eb0d6bd5
#
_entry.id   221c989085f9866dc5adc151eb0d6bd5
#
_cell.length_a   1.000
_cell.length_b   1.000
_cell.length_c   1.000
_cell.angle_alpha   90.00
_cell.angle_beta   90.00
_cell.angle_gamma   90.00
#
_symmetry.space_group_name_H-M   'P 1'
#
loop_
_entity.id
_entity.type
_entity.pdbx_description
1 polymer ?
#
loop_
_entity_poly.entity_id
_entity_poly.type
_entity_poly.pdbx_seq_one_letter_code
_entity_poly.pdbx_strand_id
1 'polypeptide(L)'
;LKMVSQIKEYILAGDCYQTNISQHFHAQFEGDTLWAYLKLRSILPSTHAMYWSWDNKAILCLSPERYLKTSWDQSRSIINVETKPIKGTIERGRSKDEDKKKAITLVESTKDQAENLMIVDLLRNDISQNCKNDSVRVPKLFEIESFPNVHHLVSTVTVSYTHLRAHETN
;
A
#
# COMPACT_ATOMS: atom_id res chain seq x y z
N LEU A 1 -12.99 12.70 18.78
CA LEU A 1 -14.12 13.42 18.17
C LEU A 1 -13.73 14.82 17.68
N LYS A 2 -13.09 15.70 18.49
CA LYS A 2 -12.67 17.05 18.07
C LYS A 2 -11.76 17.05 16.83
N MET A 3 -10.76 16.18 16.77
CA MET A 3 -9.85 16.08 15.65
C MET A 3 -10.57 15.68 14.33
N VAL A 4 -11.53 14.76 14.40
CA VAL A 4 -12.34 14.37 13.24
C VAL A 4 -13.21 15.53 12.74
N SER A 5 -13.82 16.30 13.65
CA SER A 5 -14.61 17.48 13.28
C SER A 5 -13.74 18.53 12.59
N GLN A 6 -12.57 18.82 13.13
CA GLN A 6 -11.62 19.77 12.55
C GLN A 6 -11.13 19.35 11.16
N ILE A 7 -10.86 18.06 10.95
CA ILE A 7 -10.47 17.53 9.62
C ILE A 7 -11.62 17.68 8.62
N LYS A 8 -12.85 17.43 9.04
CA LYS A 8 -14.01 17.67 8.16
C LYS A 8 -14.13 19.12 7.73
N GLU A 9 -13.83 20.06 8.61
CA GLU A 9 -13.80 21.49 8.26
C GLU A 9 -12.71 21.78 7.23
N TYR A 10 -11.50 21.24 7.35
CA TYR A 10 -10.44 21.38 6.36
C TYR A 10 -10.83 20.80 4.99
N ILE A 11 -11.50 19.63 4.99
CA ILE A 11 -12.00 19.03 3.74
C ILE A 11 -13.07 19.89 3.09
N LEU A 12 -13.99 20.45 3.88
CA LEU A 12 -15.04 21.34 3.38
C LEU A 12 -14.48 22.69 2.88
N ALA A 13 -13.41 23.17 3.50
CA ALA A 13 -12.70 24.39 3.08
C ALA A 13 -11.86 24.18 1.80
N GLY A 14 -11.59 22.92 1.41
CA GLY A 14 -10.74 22.60 0.27
C GLY A 14 -9.25 22.57 0.60
N ASP A 15 -8.87 22.67 1.88
CA ASP A 15 -7.47 22.62 2.34
C ASP A 15 -6.84 21.24 2.14
N CYS A 16 -7.65 20.17 2.21
CA CYS A 16 -7.26 18.81 1.88
C CYS A 16 -8.49 18.01 1.42
N TYR A 17 -8.28 16.91 0.70
CA TYR A 17 -9.35 16.01 0.28
C TYR A 17 -9.36 14.68 1.03
N GLN A 18 -8.25 14.33 1.68
CA GLN A 18 -8.11 13.14 2.53
C GLN A 18 -7.07 13.38 3.62
N THR A 19 -7.30 12.81 4.79
CA THR A 19 -6.34 12.82 5.90
C THR A 19 -6.38 11.51 6.65
N ASN A 20 -5.22 10.99 7.01
CA ASN A 20 -5.08 9.82 7.87
C ASN A 20 -4.87 10.26 9.32
N ILE A 21 -5.68 9.71 10.22
CA ILE A 21 -5.51 9.88 11.66
C ILE A 21 -4.91 8.61 12.23
N SER A 22 -3.78 8.73 12.91
CA SER A 22 -3.13 7.61 13.59
C SER A 22 -3.05 7.83 15.08
N GLN A 23 -3.03 6.74 15.83
CA GLN A 23 -2.82 6.72 17.28
C GLN A 23 -1.63 5.83 17.60
N HIS A 24 -0.72 6.34 18.43
CA HIS A 24 0.39 5.57 18.96
C HIS A 24 0.01 4.89 20.28
N PHE A 25 0.34 3.63 20.41
CA PHE A 25 0.26 2.89 21.64
C PHE A 25 1.66 2.61 22.15
N HIS A 26 1.89 2.77 23.44
CA HIS A 26 3.17 2.50 24.11
C HIS A 26 2.97 1.44 25.17
N ALA A 27 3.90 0.48 25.23
CA ALA A 27 3.95 -0.52 26.28
C ALA A 27 5.39 -0.88 26.58
N GLN A 28 5.67 -1.30 27.82
CA GLN A 28 6.95 -1.91 28.17
C GLN A 28 7.02 -3.30 27.55
N PHE A 29 8.17 -3.64 26.99
CA PHE A 29 8.43 -4.94 26.40
C PHE A 29 9.74 -5.48 26.95
N GLU A 30 9.70 -6.72 27.42
CA GLU A 30 10.87 -7.49 27.85
C GLU A 30 10.95 -8.78 27.06
N GLY A 31 12.12 -9.09 26.50
CA GLY A 31 12.34 -10.31 25.74
C GLY A 31 13.04 -10.11 24.41
N ASP A 32 13.17 -11.19 23.67
CA ASP A 32 13.81 -11.21 22.36
C ASP A 32 12.84 -10.70 21.27
N THR A 33 13.23 -9.66 20.55
CA THR A 33 12.40 -9.02 19.53
C THR A 33 12.23 -9.88 18.28
N LEU A 34 13.21 -10.73 17.93
CA LEU A 34 13.08 -11.64 16.80
C LEU A 34 12.05 -12.74 17.13
N TRP A 35 12.10 -13.27 18.33
CA TRP A 35 11.11 -14.25 18.78
C TRP A 35 9.70 -13.66 18.78
N ALA A 36 9.54 -12.41 19.25
CA ALA A 36 8.27 -11.69 19.19
C ALA A 36 7.78 -11.54 17.74
N TYR A 37 8.67 -11.16 16.81
CA TYR A 37 8.33 -11.08 15.39
C TYR A 37 7.86 -12.40 14.81
N LEU A 38 8.59 -13.50 15.07
CA LEU A 38 8.23 -14.83 14.58
C LEU A 38 6.85 -15.28 15.12
N LYS A 39 6.57 -14.99 16.39
CA LYS A 39 5.28 -15.25 17.00
C LYS A 39 4.16 -14.45 16.34
N LEU A 40 4.36 -13.15 16.14
CA LEU A 40 3.39 -12.28 15.47
C LEU A 40 3.15 -12.73 14.03
N ARG A 41 4.20 -13.05 13.29
CA ARG A 41 4.11 -13.53 11.91
C ARG A 41 3.33 -14.84 11.79
N SER A 42 3.41 -15.71 12.78
CA SER A 42 2.63 -16.96 12.79
C SER A 42 1.13 -16.74 12.98
N ILE A 43 0.75 -15.65 13.65
CA ILE A 43 -0.65 -15.28 13.93
C ILE A 43 -1.21 -14.41 12.77
N LEU A 44 -0.38 -13.51 12.26
CA LEU A 44 -0.72 -12.53 11.19
C LEU A 44 0.22 -12.72 10.00
N PRO A 45 0.01 -13.76 9.18
CA PRO A 45 0.83 -13.97 7.99
C PRO A 45 0.60 -12.84 6.99
N SER A 46 1.62 -12.00 6.80
CA SER A 46 1.58 -10.85 5.91
C SER A 46 2.59 -11.02 4.77
N THR A 47 2.20 -10.61 3.57
CA THR A 47 2.99 -10.77 2.34
C THR A 47 4.30 -9.97 2.39
N HIS A 48 4.29 -8.82 3.07
CA HIS A 48 5.43 -7.90 3.18
C HIS A 48 5.91 -7.77 4.62
N ALA A 49 5.87 -8.90 5.35
CA ALA A 49 6.42 -8.95 6.70
C ALA A 49 7.93 -8.78 6.67
N MET A 50 8.46 -7.96 7.58
CA MET A 50 9.89 -7.65 7.68
C MET A 50 10.30 -7.52 9.14
N TYR A 51 11.47 -8.05 9.47
CA TYR A 51 12.18 -7.80 10.70
C TYR A 51 13.47 -7.06 10.38
N TRP A 52 13.68 -5.92 11.03
CA TRP A 52 14.91 -5.14 10.90
C TRP A 52 15.39 -4.72 12.28
N SER A 53 16.62 -5.06 12.63
CA SER A 53 17.22 -4.70 13.92
C SER A 53 18.57 -4.00 13.73
N TRP A 54 18.84 -3.05 14.61
CA TRP A 54 20.11 -2.34 14.69
C TRP A 54 20.32 -1.88 16.15
N ASP A 55 21.53 -2.00 16.63
CA ASP A 55 21.87 -1.71 18.04
C ASP A 55 20.86 -2.38 19.00
N ASN A 56 20.20 -1.59 19.84
CA ASN A 56 19.19 -2.05 20.78
C ASN A 56 17.75 -1.78 20.32
N LYS A 57 17.52 -1.65 19.01
CA LYS A 57 16.21 -1.34 18.41
C LYS A 57 15.82 -2.37 17.38
N ALA A 58 14.54 -2.55 17.20
CA ALA A 58 13.98 -3.38 16.12
C ALA A 58 12.68 -2.81 15.59
N ILE A 59 12.44 -3.02 14.29
CA ILE A 59 11.15 -2.83 13.64
C ILE A 59 10.59 -4.20 13.28
N LEU A 60 9.39 -4.48 13.77
CA LEU A 60 8.61 -5.67 13.46
C LEU A 60 7.45 -5.23 12.56
N CYS A 61 7.60 -5.41 11.27
CA CYS A 61 6.60 -5.01 10.28
C CYS A 61 5.80 -6.24 9.83
N LEU A 62 4.47 -6.13 9.86
CA LEU A 62 3.52 -7.14 9.37
C LEU A 62 2.58 -6.48 8.33
N SER A 63 3.15 -5.68 7.43
CA SER A 63 2.36 -4.95 6.44
C SER A 63 1.74 -5.88 5.39
N PRO A 64 0.46 -5.76 5.09
CA PRO A 64 -0.17 -6.41 3.94
C PRO A 64 0.14 -5.69 2.62
N GLU A 65 0.60 -4.45 2.67
CA GLU A 65 0.79 -3.57 1.52
C GLU A 65 2.26 -3.18 1.34
N ARG A 66 2.68 -3.11 0.07
CA ARG A 66 4.01 -2.67 -0.32
C ARG A 66 3.93 -1.32 -1.01
N TYR A 67 4.62 -0.32 -0.45
CA TYR A 67 4.65 1.01 -1.03
C TYR A 67 5.30 1.02 -2.42
N LEU A 68 6.55 0.57 -2.53
CA LEU A 68 7.29 0.51 -3.79
C LEU A 68 8.03 -0.81 -3.96
N LYS A 69 8.13 -1.26 -5.21
CA LYS A 69 9.06 -2.30 -5.65
C LYS A 69 9.92 -1.75 -6.78
N THR A 70 11.22 -1.86 -6.62
CA THR A 70 12.17 -1.54 -7.69
C THR A 70 12.79 -2.82 -8.21
N SER A 71 12.99 -2.89 -9.52
CA SER A 71 13.70 -3.99 -10.16
C SER A 71 14.59 -3.44 -11.29
N TRP A 72 15.80 -3.98 -11.39
CA TRP A 72 16.76 -3.61 -12.43
C TRP A 72 16.63 -4.56 -13.61
N ASP A 73 16.33 -4.03 -14.79
CA ASP A 73 16.41 -4.76 -16.06
C ASP A 73 17.81 -4.51 -16.67
N GLN A 74 18.71 -5.45 -16.44
CA GLN A 74 20.09 -5.33 -16.88
C GLN A 74 20.22 -5.27 -18.42
N SER A 75 19.32 -5.95 -19.16
CA SER A 75 19.36 -6.00 -20.62
C SER A 75 19.04 -4.68 -21.28
N ARG A 76 18.20 -3.86 -20.62
CA ARG A 76 17.75 -2.54 -21.11
C ARG A 76 18.35 -1.36 -20.35
N SER A 77 19.14 -1.64 -19.30
CA SER A 77 19.64 -0.61 -18.36
C SER A 77 18.50 0.27 -17.80
N ILE A 78 17.38 -0.35 -17.44
CA ILE A 78 16.18 0.30 -16.96
C ILE A 78 15.87 -0.14 -15.53
N ILE A 79 15.51 0.81 -14.67
CA ILE A 79 14.90 0.54 -13.38
C ILE A 79 13.38 0.57 -13.56
N ASN A 80 12.72 -0.52 -13.28
CA ASN A 80 11.28 -0.58 -13.20
C ASN A 80 10.85 -0.33 -11.76
N VAL A 81 9.86 0.54 -11.58
CA VAL A 81 9.22 0.80 -10.29
C VAL A 81 7.75 0.41 -10.40
N GLU A 82 7.28 -0.28 -9.38
CA GLU A 82 5.90 -0.74 -9.26
C GLU A 82 5.36 -0.34 -7.89
N THR A 83 4.14 0.18 -7.86
CA THR A 83 3.35 0.33 -6.64
C THR A 83 1.97 -0.29 -6.83
N LYS A 84 1.44 -0.87 -5.74
CA LYS A 84 0.17 -1.58 -5.76
C LYS A 84 -0.71 -1.10 -4.60
N PRO A 85 -1.38 0.05 -4.76
CA PRO A 85 -2.29 0.55 -3.74
C PRO A 85 -3.47 -0.39 -3.53
N ILE A 86 -3.81 -0.60 -2.26
CA ILE A 86 -4.96 -1.39 -1.83
C ILE A 86 -6.00 -0.43 -1.26
N LYS A 87 -7.20 -0.43 -1.83
CA LYS A 87 -8.39 0.22 -1.27
C LYS A 87 -9.60 -0.67 -1.51
N GLY A 88 -10.34 -0.93 -0.46
CA GLY A 88 -11.40 -1.92 -0.45
C GLY A 88 -10.88 -3.31 -0.04
N THR A 89 -11.53 -3.84 0.98
CA THR A 89 -11.23 -5.17 1.55
C THR A 89 -12.52 -5.82 1.99
N ILE A 90 -12.67 -7.08 1.64
CA ILE A 90 -13.80 -7.89 2.10
C ILE A 90 -13.29 -9.26 2.57
N GLU A 91 -13.90 -9.80 3.59
CA GLU A 91 -13.57 -11.14 4.09
C GLU A 91 -13.89 -12.24 3.06
N ARG A 92 -13.21 -13.37 3.15
CA ARG A 92 -13.49 -14.55 2.31
C ARG A 92 -14.87 -15.11 2.61
N GLY A 93 -15.49 -15.70 1.60
CA GLY A 93 -16.74 -16.45 1.75
C GLY A 93 -16.52 -17.82 2.42
N ARG A 94 -17.54 -18.31 3.11
CA ARG A 94 -17.54 -19.64 3.75
C ARG A 94 -17.72 -20.77 2.72
N SER A 95 -18.26 -20.47 1.55
CA SER A 95 -18.40 -21.37 0.44
C SER A 95 -17.83 -20.73 -0.83
N LYS A 96 -17.54 -21.52 -1.88
CA LYS A 96 -17.05 -21.01 -3.16
C LYS A 96 -17.99 -19.99 -3.81
N ASP A 97 -19.29 -20.22 -3.69
CA ASP A 97 -20.30 -19.33 -4.30
C ASP A 97 -20.40 -18.00 -3.52
N GLU A 98 -20.36 -18.06 -2.19
CA GLU A 98 -20.32 -16.87 -1.33
C GLU A 98 -19.04 -16.07 -1.59
N ASP A 99 -17.90 -16.75 -1.66
CA ASP A 99 -16.60 -16.14 -1.92
C ASP A 99 -16.56 -15.40 -3.25
N LYS A 100 -17.10 -16.00 -4.31
CA LYS A 100 -17.23 -15.37 -5.61
C LYS A 100 -18.16 -14.15 -5.59
N LYS A 101 -19.29 -14.25 -4.88
CA LYS A 101 -20.22 -13.12 -4.72
C LYS A 101 -19.55 -11.96 -3.99
N LYS A 102 -18.80 -12.22 -2.91
CA LYS A 102 -18.07 -11.20 -2.17
C LYS A 102 -17.01 -10.52 -3.04
N ALA A 103 -16.26 -11.26 -3.84
CA ALA A 103 -15.30 -10.70 -4.77
C ALA A 103 -15.98 -9.78 -5.80
N ILE A 104 -17.11 -10.19 -6.36
CA ILE A 104 -17.90 -9.37 -7.29
C ILE A 104 -18.40 -8.10 -6.59
N THR A 105 -18.99 -8.22 -5.40
CA THR A 105 -19.46 -7.07 -4.61
C THR A 105 -18.35 -6.07 -4.37
N LEU A 106 -17.12 -6.52 -4.10
CA LEU A 106 -15.99 -5.63 -3.90
C LEU A 106 -15.58 -4.91 -5.19
N VAL A 107 -15.55 -5.62 -6.31
CA VAL A 107 -15.26 -4.99 -7.62
C VAL A 107 -16.31 -3.96 -8.00
N GLU A 108 -17.59 -4.21 -7.72
CA GLU A 108 -18.71 -3.33 -8.07
C GLU A 108 -18.92 -2.17 -7.07
N SER A 109 -18.16 -2.14 -5.96
CA SER A 109 -18.24 -1.08 -4.97
C SER A 109 -17.76 0.26 -5.53
N THR A 110 -18.67 1.13 -5.89
CA THR A 110 -18.36 2.47 -6.41
C THR A 110 -17.55 3.31 -5.42
N LYS A 111 -17.79 3.14 -4.12
CA LYS A 111 -17.01 3.80 -3.07
C LYS A 111 -15.56 3.34 -3.09
N ASP A 112 -15.31 2.02 -3.08
CA ASP A 112 -13.95 1.47 -3.03
C ASP A 112 -13.19 1.75 -4.32
N GLN A 113 -13.87 1.73 -5.48
CA GLN A 113 -13.30 2.16 -6.76
C GLN A 113 -12.89 3.62 -6.74
N ALA A 114 -13.73 4.53 -6.22
CA ALA A 114 -13.43 5.96 -6.15
C ALA A 114 -12.23 6.24 -5.22
N GLU A 115 -12.18 5.58 -4.05
CA GLU A 115 -11.05 5.68 -3.14
C GLU A 115 -9.75 5.13 -3.76
N ASN A 116 -9.83 4.01 -4.46
CA ASN A 116 -8.69 3.40 -5.14
C ASN A 116 -8.19 4.30 -6.28
N LEU A 117 -9.08 4.82 -7.12
CA LEU A 117 -8.75 5.71 -8.22
C LEU A 117 -8.04 6.99 -7.73
N MET A 118 -8.51 7.57 -6.63
CA MET A 118 -7.90 8.75 -6.04
C MET A 118 -6.44 8.48 -5.61
N ILE A 119 -6.16 7.33 -5.03
CA ILE A 119 -4.79 6.95 -4.64
C ILE A 119 -3.93 6.60 -5.86
N VAL A 120 -4.51 5.96 -6.87
CA VAL A 120 -3.81 5.71 -8.15
C VAL A 120 -3.38 7.02 -8.78
N ASP A 121 -4.25 8.03 -8.82
CA ASP A 121 -3.93 9.35 -9.38
C ASP A 121 -2.83 10.07 -8.59
N LEU A 122 -2.91 10.03 -7.25
CA LEU A 122 -1.87 10.57 -6.38
C LEU A 122 -0.52 9.91 -6.67
N LEU A 123 -0.46 8.58 -6.67
CA LEU A 123 0.77 7.82 -6.92
C LEU A 123 1.32 8.05 -8.34
N ARG A 124 0.45 8.15 -9.34
CA ARG A 124 0.85 8.51 -10.71
C ARG A 124 1.53 9.89 -10.73
N ASN A 125 0.93 10.88 -10.08
CA ASN A 125 1.48 12.22 -9.99
C ASN A 125 2.85 12.21 -9.28
N ASP A 126 2.94 11.60 -8.10
CA ASP A 126 4.17 11.57 -7.31
C ASP A 126 5.31 10.86 -8.04
N ILE A 127 5.03 9.70 -8.65
CA ILE A 127 6.03 8.96 -9.41
C ILE A 127 6.46 9.73 -10.67
N SER A 128 5.52 10.43 -11.33
CA SER A 128 5.79 11.16 -12.57
C SER A 128 6.81 12.28 -12.42
N GLN A 129 6.91 12.89 -11.23
CA GLN A 129 7.85 13.97 -10.95
C GLN A 129 9.33 13.56 -11.11
N ASN A 130 9.63 12.28 -10.96
CA ASN A 130 10.99 11.75 -10.94
C ASN A 130 11.28 10.77 -12.09
N CYS A 131 10.38 10.60 -13.05
CA CYS A 131 10.53 9.65 -14.13
C CYS A 131 10.49 10.32 -15.51
N LYS A 132 10.76 9.53 -16.54
CA LYS A 132 10.64 9.98 -17.93
C LYS A 132 9.19 10.31 -18.24
N ASN A 133 8.96 11.43 -18.95
CA ASN A 133 7.64 11.80 -19.43
C ASN A 133 6.98 10.62 -20.16
N ASP A 134 5.69 10.45 -19.94
CA ASP A 134 4.86 9.39 -20.55
C ASP A 134 5.28 7.93 -20.23
N SER A 135 6.11 7.71 -19.20
CA SER A 135 6.51 6.36 -18.79
C SER A 135 5.58 5.73 -17.76
N VAL A 136 4.75 6.53 -17.08
CA VAL A 136 3.80 6.03 -16.08
C VAL A 136 2.65 5.28 -16.76
N ARG A 137 2.38 4.08 -16.28
CA ARG A 137 1.30 3.21 -16.78
C ARG A 137 0.48 2.68 -15.62
N VAL A 138 -0.80 2.39 -15.87
CA VAL A 138 -1.69 1.69 -14.96
C VAL A 138 -2.13 0.40 -15.69
N PRO A 139 -1.30 -0.65 -15.69
CA PRO A 139 -1.61 -1.88 -16.42
C PRO A 139 -2.81 -2.63 -15.83
N LYS A 140 -3.11 -2.42 -14.57
CA LYS A 140 -4.22 -3.07 -13.87
C LYS A 140 -4.93 -2.04 -13.00
N LEU A 141 -6.24 -1.97 -13.14
CA LEU A 141 -7.13 -1.11 -12.38
C LEU A 141 -8.25 -1.94 -11.79
N PHE A 142 -8.48 -1.84 -10.46
CA PHE A 142 -9.55 -2.54 -9.73
C PHE A 142 -9.51 -4.07 -9.85
N GLU A 143 -8.31 -4.67 -9.77
CA GLU A 143 -8.14 -6.12 -9.79
C GLU A 143 -8.37 -6.71 -8.39
N ILE A 144 -8.99 -7.90 -8.33
CA ILE A 144 -9.12 -8.64 -7.06
C ILE A 144 -7.86 -9.47 -6.83
N GLU A 145 -7.20 -9.21 -5.70
CA GLU A 145 -6.18 -10.10 -5.15
C GLU A 145 -6.74 -10.85 -3.94
N SER A 146 -6.73 -12.18 -4.02
CA SER A 146 -7.29 -13.05 -2.99
C SER A 146 -6.20 -13.59 -2.08
N PHE A 147 -6.37 -13.39 -0.80
CA PHE A 147 -5.52 -13.91 0.27
C PHE A 147 -6.29 -14.94 1.11
N PRO A 148 -5.65 -15.67 2.02
CA PRO A 148 -6.33 -16.69 2.80
C PRO A 148 -7.57 -16.20 3.55
N ASN A 149 -7.54 -14.96 4.05
CA ASN A 149 -8.58 -14.41 4.92
C ASN A 149 -9.44 -13.33 4.27
N VAL A 150 -8.97 -12.71 3.18
CA VAL A 150 -9.61 -11.53 2.56
C VAL A 150 -9.42 -11.49 1.05
N HIS A 151 -10.30 -10.74 0.39
CA HIS A 151 -10.08 -10.19 -0.94
C HIS A 151 -9.73 -8.71 -0.81
N HIS A 152 -8.77 -8.25 -1.60
CA HIS A 152 -8.41 -6.83 -1.73
C HIS A 152 -8.72 -6.33 -3.14
N LEU A 153 -9.17 -5.09 -3.25
CA LEU A 153 -9.26 -4.35 -4.49
C LEU A 153 -7.94 -3.59 -4.70
N VAL A 154 -7.19 -3.98 -5.71
CA VAL A 154 -5.82 -3.56 -5.95
C VAL A 154 -5.69 -2.95 -7.34
N SER A 155 -4.96 -1.85 -7.45
CA SER A 155 -4.52 -1.34 -8.73
C SER A 155 -2.99 -1.41 -8.83
N THR A 156 -2.46 -1.41 -10.04
CA THR A 156 -1.02 -1.47 -10.28
C THR A 156 -0.59 -0.25 -11.07
N VAL A 157 0.34 0.52 -10.51
CA VAL A 157 1.01 1.63 -11.21
C VAL A 157 2.45 1.23 -11.45
N THR A 158 2.92 1.38 -12.68
CA THR A 158 4.29 1.05 -13.06
C THR A 158 4.94 2.21 -13.80
N VAL A 159 6.26 2.29 -13.67
CA VAL A 159 7.07 3.25 -14.41
C VAL A 159 8.44 2.64 -14.71
N SER A 160 9.04 3.10 -15.81
CA SER A 160 10.39 2.72 -16.19
C SER A 160 11.30 3.95 -16.17
N TYR A 161 12.43 3.83 -15.49
CA TYR A 161 13.49 4.85 -15.46
C TYR A 161 14.66 4.40 -16.33
N THR A 162 15.12 5.26 -17.21
CA THR A 162 16.33 5.00 -17.99
C THR A 162 17.60 5.55 -17.33
N HIS A 163 17.46 6.54 -16.42
CA HIS A 163 18.55 7.10 -15.63
C HIS A 163 18.03 7.56 -14.28
N LEU A 164 18.66 7.09 -13.19
CA LEU A 164 18.66 7.84 -11.95
C LEU A 164 19.47 9.11 -12.21
N ARG A 165 18.82 10.26 -12.31
CA ARG A 165 19.54 11.51 -12.10
C ARG A 165 19.97 11.47 -10.63
N ALA A 166 21.25 11.22 -10.39
CA ALA A 166 21.86 11.62 -9.15
C ALA A 166 21.55 13.13 -9.02
N HIS A 167 20.90 13.54 -7.94
CA HIS A 167 20.89 14.93 -7.57
C HIS A 167 22.37 15.28 -7.34
N GLU A 168 22.96 15.99 -8.29
CA GLU A 168 24.20 16.71 -8.06
C GLU A 168 23.85 17.74 -6.99
N THR A 169 24.21 17.42 -5.76
CA THR A 169 24.26 18.40 -4.68
C THR A 169 25.40 19.36 -5.01
N ASN A 170 25.05 20.52 -5.57
CA ASN A 170 25.93 21.67 -5.57
C ASN A 170 26.07 22.23 -4.16
#